data_4e523c9ddf8e72410b573676cfd7e99a
#
_entry.id   4e523c9ddf8e72410b573676cfd7e99a
#
_cell.length_a   1.000
_cell.length_b   1.000
_cell.length_c   1.000
_cell.angle_alpha   90.00
_cell.angle_beta   90.00
_cell.angle_gamma   90.00
#
_symmetry.space_group_name_H-M   'P 1'
#
loop_
_entity.id
_entity.type
_entity.pdbx_description
1 polymer ?
#
loop_
_entity_poly.entity_id
_entity_poly.type
_entity_poly.pdbx_seq_one_letter_code
_entity_poly.pdbx_strand_id
1 'polypeptide(L)'
;MKKYSLQFTLLSTQDLGAGNYLLRLVLPLEQGAFPPMAPGQFVQVAVPDGKVLLRRPISICNALPERRELWLLIGRVGRGTSILTSLAEGTTLDLLIPLGSTFTLEGIQRPLLVGGGVGIAPMFFLAQAFHDRGIRPSILLGGRTAAHIVLREELGRLGEVYCTTDNGELGVHGRVTDHEILRAGVFDRIYTCGPRVMMLAVAKIAEQRGIDCEVSLENSMACGIGACLCCVEDLIGQGNTCVCTEGPVFNSRLIKKD
;
A
#
# COMPACT_ATOMS: atom_id res chain seq x y z
N MET A 1 0.78 -18.76 5.52
CA MET A 1 1.10 -18.45 4.10
C MET A 1 2.56 -18.80 3.82
N LYS A 2 2.87 -19.38 2.66
CA LYS A 2 4.25 -19.69 2.25
C LYS A 2 4.96 -18.42 1.81
N LYS A 3 6.18 -18.21 2.31
CA LYS A 3 7.07 -17.08 1.98
C LYS A 3 8.19 -17.60 1.08
N TYR A 4 8.64 -16.79 0.14
CA TYR A 4 9.66 -17.13 -0.84
C TYR A 4 10.78 -16.08 -0.83
N SER A 5 12.01 -16.49 -1.11
CA SER A 5 13.10 -15.60 -1.52
C SER A 5 13.28 -15.80 -3.03
N LEU A 6 12.97 -14.78 -3.82
CA LEU A 6 12.96 -14.85 -5.28
C LEU A 6 13.71 -13.67 -5.88
N GLN A 7 14.30 -13.91 -7.03
CA GLN A 7 14.99 -12.88 -7.81
C GLN A 7 14.10 -12.39 -8.95
N PHE A 8 13.77 -11.11 -8.91
CA PHE A 8 13.00 -10.43 -9.94
C PHE A 8 13.92 -9.56 -10.78
N THR A 9 13.62 -9.41 -12.06
CA THR A 9 14.30 -8.49 -12.97
C THR A 9 13.54 -7.19 -13.09
N LEU A 10 14.21 -6.05 -12.94
CA LEU A 10 13.62 -4.73 -13.14
C LEU A 10 13.33 -4.51 -14.63
N LEU A 11 12.06 -4.39 -15.00
CA LEU A 11 11.61 -4.10 -16.36
C LEU A 11 11.69 -2.60 -16.68
N SER A 12 11.20 -1.77 -15.75
CA SER A 12 11.18 -0.32 -15.91
C SER A 12 11.06 0.40 -14.58
N THR A 13 11.56 1.63 -14.54
CA THR A 13 11.33 2.60 -13.48
C THR A 13 10.68 3.84 -14.08
N GLN A 14 9.46 4.14 -13.68
CA GLN A 14 8.72 5.32 -14.13
C GLN A 14 8.73 6.38 -13.02
N ASP A 15 9.22 7.57 -13.30
CA ASP A 15 9.06 8.74 -12.42
C ASP A 15 7.62 9.26 -12.53
N LEU A 16 6.89 9.26 -11.41
CA LEU A 16 5.51 9.75 -11.33
C LEU A 16 5.42 11.18 -10.76
N GLY A 17 6.56 11.81 -10.48
CA GLY A 17 6.63 13.12 -9.86
C GLY A 17 6.59 13.10 -8.33
N ALA A 18 6.88 14.27 -7.73
CA ALA A 18 6.93 14.48 -6.27
C ALA A 18 7.75 13.43 -5.50
N GLY A 19 8.78 12.84 -6.14
CA GLY A 19 9.64 11.81 -5.54
C GLY A 19 9.03 10.42 -5.49
N ASN A 20 7.95 10.16 -6.23
CA ASN A 20 7.31 8.85 -6.33
C ASN A 20 7.71 8.14 -7.63
N TYR A 21 8.02 6.87 -7.52
CA TYR A 21 8.49 6.04 -8.63
C TYR A 21 7.72 4.72 -8.67
N LEU A 22 7.27 4.32 -9.86
CA LEU A 22 6.69 3.00 -10.09
C LEU A 22 7.74 2.08 -10.71
N LEU A 23 8.14 1.05 -9.98
CA LEU A 23 8.99 -0.03 -10.46
C LEU A 23 8.11 -1.18 -10.95
N ARG A 24 8.35 -1.64 -12.18
CA ARG A 24 7.76 -2.85 -12.71
C ARG A 24 8.82 -3.93 -12.75
N LEU A 25 8.53 -5.06 -12.15
CA LEU A 25 9.45 -6.19 -12.01
C LEU A 25 8.84 -7.42 -12.67
N VAL A 26 9.67 -8.30 -13.26
CA VAL A 26 9.23 -9.59 -13.78
C VAL A 26 9.92 -10.72 -13.03
N LEU A 27 9.19 -11.79 -12.73
CA LEU A 27 9.77 -13.01 -12.22
C LEU A 27 10.23 -13.89 -13.38
N PRO A 28 11.56 -14.12 -13.59
CA PRO A 28 12.06 -15.00 -14.65
C PRO A 28 11.51 -16.42 -14.50
N LEU A 29 11.39 -17.15 -15.62
CA LEU A 29 10.82 -18.50 -15.64
C LEU A 29 11.58 -19.50 -14.78
N GLU A 30 12.90 -19.38 -14.74
CA GLU A 30 13.79 -20.21 -13.92
C GLU A 30 13.60 -20.05 -12.41
N GLN A 31 12.95 -18.99 -11.96
CA GLN A 31 12.59 -18.79 -10.54
C GLN A 31 11.35 -19.59 -10.10
N GLY A 32 10.76 -20.38 -11.00
CA GLY A 32 9.58 -21.21 -10.70
C GLY A 32 8.26 -20.48 -10.85
N ALA A 33 7.22 -20.93 -10.14
CA ALA A 33 5.87 -20.37 -10.24
C ALA A 33 5.79 -18.96 -9.63
N PHE A 34 5.00 -18.08 -10.24
CA PHE A 34 4.67 -16.79 -9.65
C PHE A 34 3.84 -17.01 -8.38
N PRO A 35 4.28 -16.49 -7.21
CA PRO A 35 3.57 -16.75 -5.96
C PRO A 35 2.21 -16.04 -5.94
N PRO A 36 1.18 -16.64 -5.32
CA PRO A 36 -0.09 -15.96 -5.13
C PRO A 36 0.10 -14.77 -4.17
N MET A 37 -0.44 -13.64 -4.55
CA MET A 37 -0.39 -12.39 -3.78
C MET A 37 -1.79 -11.79 -3.68
N ALA A 38 -2.04 -11.04 -2.61
CA ALA A 38 -3.33 -10.40 -2.37
C ALA A 38 -3.14 -8.96 -1.83
N PRO A 39 -4.15 -8.08 -2.00
CA PRO A 39 -4.10 -6.71 -1.52
C PRO A 39 -3.84 -6.60 -0.02
N GLY A 40 -2.99 -5.67 0.37
CA GLY A 40 -2.52 -5.47 1.75
C GLY A 40 -1.13 -6.03 2.00
N GLN A 41 -0.69 -7.02 1.22
CA GLN A 41 0.64 -7.62 1.36
C GLN A 41 1.76 -6.70 0.87
N PHE A 42 2.97 -6.99 1.33
CA PHE A 42 4.18 -6.25 0.99
C PHE A 42 5.33 -7.19 0.65
N VAL A 43 6.43 -6.63 0.22
CA VAL A 43 7.70 -7.33 -0.03
C VAL A 43 8.83 -6.69 0.76
N GLN A 44 9.87 -7.45 1.05
CA GLN A 44 11.15 -6.94 1.55
C GLN A 44 12.18 -6.96 0.42
N VAL A 45 12.52 -5.79 -0.10
CA VAL A 45 13.47 -5.64 -1.23
C VAL A 45 14.90 -5.47 -0.70
N ALA A 46 15.82 -6.33 -1.11
CA ALA A 46 17.24 -6.12 -0.86
C ALA A 46 17.77 -4.95 -1.69
N VAL A 47 18.59 -4.10 -1.07
CA VAL A 47 19.23 -2.97 -1.79
C VAL A 47 20.58 -3.44 -2.32
N PRO A 48 20.81 -3.45 -3.66
CA PRO A 48 21.91 -4.21 -4.27
C PRO A 48 23.29 -3.58 -4.16
N ASP A 49 23.49 -2.43 -3.52
CA ASP A 49 24.78 -1.73 -3.48
C ASP A 49 25.72 -2.17 -2.33
N GLY A 50 25.24 -3.06 -1.44
CA GLY A 50 25.98 -3.53 -0.27
C GLY A 50 26.19 -2.47 0.83
N LYS A 51 25.75 -1.23 0.61
CA LYS A 51 25.92 -0.11 1.55
C LYS A 51 24.71 0.09 2.45
N VAL A 52 23.63 -0.65 2.22
CA VAL A 52 22.39 -0.64 2.99
C VAL A 52 22.11 -2.05 3.47
N LEU A 53 22.29 -2.27 4.78
CA LEU A 53 22.19 -3.60 5.38
C LEU A 53 20.76 -4.17 5.35
N LEU A 54 19.76 -3.35 5.71
CA LEU A 54 18.41 -3.84 5.84
C LEU A 54 17.65 -3.76 4.50
N ARG A 55 16.80 -4.77 4.25
CA ARG A 55 15.81 -4.73 3.17
C ARG A 55 14.82 -3.60 3.37
N ARG A 56 14.13 -3.21 2.32
CA ARG A 56 13.08 -2.18 2.35
C ARG A 56 11.71 -2.84 2.25
N PRO A 57 10.83 -2.64 3.26
CA PRO A 57 9.43 -3.06 3.16
C PRO A 57 8.73 -2.13 2.18
N ILE A 58 8.16 -2.70 1.13
CA ILE A 58 7.42 -1.97 0.10
C ILE A 58 6.09 -2.69 -0.13
N SER A 59 4.99 -1.95 -0.02
CA SER A 59 3.66 -2.48 -0.33
C SER A 59 3.55 -2.91 -1.79
N ILE A 60 2.89 -4.03 -2.02
CA ILE A 60 2.56 -4.47 -3.39
C ILE A 60 1.52 -3.51 -3.96
N CYS A 61 1.88 -2.85 -5.06
CA CYS A 61 1.00 -1.94 -5.79
C CYS A 61 0.10 -2.69 -6.77
N ASN A 62 0.64 -3.71 -7.44
CA ASN A 62 -0.14 -4.64 -8.27
C ASN A 62 0.64 -5.94 -8.47
N ALA A 63 -0.06 -7.01 -8.79
CA ALA A 63 0.50 -8.31 -9.16
C ALA A 63 -0.30 -8.89 -10.34
N LEU A 64 0.40 -9.19 -11.43
CA LEU A 64 -0.17 -9.68 -12.68
C LEU A 64 0.40 -11.09 -12.98
N PRO A 65 -0.22 -12.16 -12.44
CA PRO A 65 0.31 -13.52 -12.54
C PRO A 65 0.52 -14.00 -13.98
N GLU A 66 -0.38 -13.66 -14.91
CA GLU A 66 -0.33 -14.01 -16.33
C GLU A 66 0.88 -13.39 -17.06
N ARG A 67 1.37 -12.26 -16.57
CA ARG A 67 2.58 -11.58 -17.08
C ARG A 67 3.79 -11.83 -16.19
N ARG A 68 3.60 -12.49 -15.06
CA ARG A 68 4.61 -12.69 -14.02
C ARG A 68 5.20 -11.35 -13.53
N GLU A 69 4.40 -10.28 -13.59
CA GLU A 69 4.80 -8.92 -13.22
C GLU A 69 4.35 -8.55 -11.80
N LEU A 70 5.22 -7.81 -11.12
CA LEU A 70 5.02 -7.21 -9.82
C LEU A 70 5.28 -5.70 -9.92
N TRP A 71 4.35 -4.89 -9.40
CA TRP A 71 4.47 -3.44 -9.37
C TRP A 71 4.72 -2.95 -7.95
N LEU A 72 5.72 -2.10 -7.78
CA LEU A 72 6.09 -1.50 -6.51
C LEU A 72 6.10 0.03 -6.66
N LEU A 73 5.26 0.73 -5.89
CA LEU A 73 5.29 2.19 -5.80
C LEU A 73 6.22 2.59 -4.66
N ILE A 74 7.26 3.36 -4.95
CA ILE A 74 8.32 3.73 -4.01
C ILE A 74 8.41 5.25 -3.90
N GLY A 75 8.27 5.77 -2.67
CA GLY A 75 8.67 7.15 -2.36
C GLY A 75 10.17 7.23 -2.09
N ARG A 76 10.87 8.14 -2.75
CA ARG A 76 12.29 8.41 -2.55
C ARG A 76 12.48 9.26 -1.28
N VAL A 77 12.58 8.61 -0.13
CA VAL A 77 12.65 9.28 1.18
C VAL A 77 13.99 9.10 1.91
N GLY A 78 14.86 8.20 1.40
CA GLY A 78 16.14 7.93 2.04
C GLY A 78 17.07 7.13 1.15
N ARG A 79 18.29 6.83 1.64
CA ARG A 79 19.35 6.20 0.85
C ARG A 79 18.92 4.93 0.13
N GLY A 80 18.25 3.99 0.84
CA GLY A 80 17.83 2.72 0.22
C GLY A 80 16.84 2.91 -0.91
N THR A 81 15.81 3.74 -0.72
CA THR A 81 14.82 4.04 -1.76
C THR A 81 15.42 4.87 -2.91
N SER A 82 16.40 5.76 -2.62
CA SER A 82 17.13 6.48 -3.70
C SER A 82 17.90 5.52 -4.59
N ILE A 83 18.57 4.51 -4.01
CA ILE A 83 19.27 3.48 -4.79
C ILE A 83 18.27 2.68 -5.62
N LEU A 84 17.20 2.14 -5.01
CA LEU A 84 16.21 1.31 -5.71
C LEU A 84 15.57 2.03 -6.90
N THR A 85 15.29 3.33 -6.77
CA THR A 85 14.65 4.14 -7.83
C THR A 85 15.63 4.66 -8.89
N SER A 86 16.93 4.40 -8.75
CA SER A 86 17.99 4.79 -9.71
C SER A 86 18.66 3.59 -10.39
N LEU A 87 18.13 2.38 -10.18
CA LEU A 87 18.65 1.17 -10.81
C LEU A 87 18.37 1.17 -12.30
N ALA A 88 19.32 0.59 -13.05
CA ALA A 88 19.15 0.35 -14.48
C ALA A 88 18.15 -0.79 -14.73
N GLU A 89 17.41 -0.72 -15.84
CA GLU A 89 16.60 -1.82 -16.35
C GLU A 89 17.49 -3.07 -16.55
N GLY A 90 16.92 -4.24 -16.33
CA GLY A 90 17.65 -5.51 -16.32
C GLY A 90 18.32 -5.85 -14.98
N THR A 91 18.35 -4.92 -14.00
CA THR A 91 18.92 -5.21 -12.68
C THR A 91 18.11 -6.29 -11.97
N THR A 92 18.81 -7.27 -11.39
CA THR A 92 18.19 -8.30 -10.55
C THR A 92 18.02 -7.81 -9.11
N LEU A 93 16.82 -7.98 -8.57
CA LEU A 93 16.43 -7.63 -7.20
C LEU A 93 16.00 -8.88 -6.42
N ASP A 94 16.58 -9.09 -5.25
CA ASP A 94 16.20 -10.18 -4.33
C ASP A 94 15.08 -9.70 -3.42
N LEU A 95 13.93 -10.39 -3.47
CA LEU A 95 12.71 -10.08 -2.73
C LEU A 95 12.31 -11.24 -1.80
N LEU A 96 12.00 -10.92 -0.54
CA LEU A 96 11.18 -11.80 0.29
C LEU A 96 9.71 -11.48 0.03
N ILE A 97 8.91 -12.47 -0.40
CA ILE A 97 7.57 -12.26 -0.95
C ILE A 97 6.67 -13.52 -0.84
N PRO A 98 5.34 -13.40 -0.72
CA PRO A 98 4.63 -12.25 -0.17
C PRO A 98 4.73 -12.23 1.34
N LEU A 99 4.61 -11.06 1.95
CA LEU A 99 4.66 -10.88 3.40
C LEU A 99 3.38 -10.19 3.90
N GLY A 100 3.04 -10.44 5.15
CA GLY A 100 1.94 -9.77 5.85
C GLY A 100 0.54 -10.32 5.56
N SER A 101 -0.45 -9.69 6.21
CA SER A 101 -1.88 -9.99 6.10
C SER A 101 -2.52 -9.28 4.90
N THR A 102 -3.80 -9.55 4.66
CA THR A 102 -4.55 -9.05 3.51
C THR A 102 -5.77 -8.24 3.95
N PHE A 103 -6.24 -7.35 3.10
CA PHE A 103 -7.54 -6.70 3.27
C PHE A 103 -8.69 -7.70 3.09
N THR A 104 -9.79 -7.47 3.80
CA THR A 104 -11.04 -8.23 3.64
C THR A 104 -11.77 -7.78 2.38
N LEU A 105 -12.10 -8.73 1.51
CA LEU A 105 -12.83 -8.49 0.26
C LEU A 105 -14.23 -9.10 0.29
N GLU A 106 -14.42 -10.14 1.11
CA GLU A 106 -15.66 -10.91 1.12
C GLU A 106 -16.82 -10.13 1.73
N GLY A 107 -18.01 -10.21 1.10
CA GLY A 107 -19.22 -9.56 1.58
C GLY A 107 -19.30 -8.05 1.36
N ILE A 108 -18.31 -7.43 0.74
CA ILE A 108 -18.23 -5.98 0.53
C ILE A 108 -18.74 -5.65 -0.88
N GLN A 109 -19.67 -4.70 -0.97
CA GLN A 109 -20.26 -4.22 -2.22
C GLN A 109 -19.96 -2.73 -2.49
N ARG A 110 -19.81 -1.95 -1.43
CA ARG A 110 -19.58 -0.48 -1.51
C ARG A 110 -18.33 -0.09 -0.72
N PRO A 111 -17.13 -0.46 -1.18
CA PRO A 111 -15.89 -0.10 -0.51
C PRO A 111 -15.51 1.37 -0.74
N LEU A 112 -14.99 2.02 0.31
CA LEU A 112 -14.25 3.29 0.19
C LEU A 112 -12.77 3.03 0.46
N LEU A 113 -11.92 3.35 -0.48
CA LEU A 113 -10.46 3.23 -0.39
C LEU A 113 -9.87 4.63 -0.18
N VAL A 114 -9.12 4.84 0.90
CA VAL A 114 -8.53 6.14 1.23
C VAL A 114 -7.01 6.02 1.23
N GLY A 115 -6.34 6.65 0.26
CA GLY A 115 -4.88 6.60 0.08
C GLY A 115 -4.21 7.95 0.23
N GLY A 116 -3.06 8.00 0.92
CA GLY A 116 -2.25 9.21 1.02
C GLY A 116 -0.77 8.94 0.77
N GLY A 117 -0.14 9.74 -0.11
CA GLY A 117 1.26 9.55 -0.50
C GLY A 117 1.48 8.16 -1.09
N VAL A 118 2.54 7.45 -0.65
CA VAL A 118 2.82 6.06 -1.12
C VAL A 118 1.77 5.04 -0.65
N GLY A 119 0.91 5.37 0.32
CA GLY A 119 -0.24 4.56 0.72
C GLY A 119 -1.27 4.36 -0.39
N ILE A 120 -1.13 5.07 -1.51
CA ILE A 120 -1.88 4.80 -2.75
C ILE A 120 -1.54 3.40 -3.30
N ALA A 121 -0.34 2.87 -3.08
CA ALA A 121 0.09 1.57 -3.59
C ALA A 121 -0.86 0.41 -3.18
N PRO A 122 -1.07 0.11 -1.89
CA PRO A 122 -1.98 -0.96 -1.50
C PRO A 122 -3.43 -0.68 -1.88
N MET A 123 -3.84 0.60 -1.99
CA MET A 123 -5.18 0.97 -2.47
C MET A 123 -5.35 0.66 -3.95
N PHE A 124 -4.29 0.78 -4.77
CA PHE A 124 -4.34 0.40 -6.18
C PHE A 124 -4.62 -1.10 -6.35
N PHE A 125 -3.85 -1.96 -5.65
CA PHE A 125 -4.05 -3.40 -5.72
C PHE A 125 -5.43 -3.82 -5.19
N LEU A 126 -5.90 -3.14 -4.13
CA LEU A 126 -7.23 -3.39 -3.59
C LEU A 126 -8.34 -2.95 -4.56
N ALA A 127 -8.18 -1.81 -5.25
CA ALA A 127 -9.11 -1.35 -6.27
C ALA A 127 -9.19 -2.33 -7.44
N GLN A 128 -8.02 -2.84 -7.91
CA GLN A 128 -7.97 -3.88 -8.94
C GLN A 128 -8.73 -5.14 -8.51
N ALA A 129 -8.50 -5.62 -7.28
CA ALA A 129 -9.15 -6.82 -6.77
C ALA A 129 -10.67 -6.67 -6.62
N PHE A 130 -11.20 -5.49 -6.30
CA PHE A 130 -12.63 -5.21 -6.33
C PHE A 130 -13.17 -5.13 -7.76
N HIS A 131 -12.44 -4.44 -8.64
CA HIS A 131 -12.80 -4.33 -10.06
C HIS A 131 -12.92 -5.71 -10.74
N ASP A 132 -11.98 -6.62 -10.49
CA ASP A 132 -11.97 -7.99 -11.01
C ASP A 132 -13.17 -8.81 -10.50
N ARG A 133 -13.80 -8.39 -9.40
CA ARG A 133 -15.03 -8.97 -8.85
C ARG A 133 -16.30 -8.26 -9.35
N GLY A 134 -16.18 -7.33 -10.29
CA GLY A 134 -17.29 -6.52 -10.81
C GLY A 134 -17.77 -5.41 -9.85
N ILE A 135 -16.99 -5.08 -8.83
CA ILE A 135 -17.31 -4.04 -7.85
C ILE A 135 -16.51 -2.79 -8.20
N ARG A 136 -17.19 -1.66 -8.36
CA ARG A 136 -16.57 -0.36 -8.63
C ARG A 136 -16.38 0.42 -7.32
N PRO A 137 -15.14 0.46 -6.75
CA PRO A 137 -14.90 1.15 -5.48
C PRO A 137 -14.98 2.68 -5.62
N SER A 138 -15.32 3.36 -4.52
CA SER A 138 -15.01 4.78 -4.34
C SER A 138 -13.57 4.90 -3.82
N ILE A 139 -12.80 5.83 -4.38
CA ILE A 139 -11.37 5.99 -4.08
C ILE A 139 -11.10 7.46 -3.75
N LEU A 140 -10.69 7.75 -2.52
CA LEU A 140 -10.32 9.08 -2.06
C LEU A 140 -8.82 9.19 -1.89
N LEU A 141 -8.18 10.07 -2.66
CA LEU A 141 -6.74 10.30 -2.65
C LEU A 141 -6.40 11.63 -1.99
N GLY A 142 -5.46 11.61 -1.07
CA GLY A 142 -4.94 12.80 -0.41
C GLY A 142 -3.47 13.08 -0.75
N GLY A 143 -3.15 14.34 -0.99
CA GLY A 143 -1.78 14.77 -1.27
C GLY A 143 -1.53 16.24 -0.90
N ARG A 144 -0.26 16.63 -0.80
CA ARG A 144 0.08 18.05 -0.56
C ARG A 144 -0.25 18.93 -1.77
N THR A 145 0.00 18.42 -2.97
CA THR A 145 -0.25 19.10 -4.26
C THR A 145 -0.77 18.08 -5.27
N ALA A 146 -1.20 18.53 -6.44
CA ALA A 146 -1.63 17.65 -7.53
C ALA A 146 -0.56 16.61 -7.93
N ALA A 147 0.72 16.98 -7.90
CA ALA A 147 1.84 16.08 -8.21
C ALA A 147 2.02 14.91 -7.22
N HIS A 148 1.43 14.99 -6.02
CA HIS A 148 1.45 13.89 -5.04
C HIS A 148 0.31 12.89 -5.24
N ILE A 149 -0.67 13.18 -6.12
CA ILE A 149 -1.77 12.29 -6.45
C ILE A 149 -1.37 11.44 -7.66
N VAL A 150 -0.59 10.40 -7.40
CA VAL A 150 -0.08 9.50 -8.44
C VAL A 150 -1.10 8.42 -8.82
N LEU A 151 -0.97 7.83 -10.01
CA LEU A 151 -1.81 6.75 -10.54
C LEU A 151 -3.31 7.08 -10.59
N ARG A 152 -3.68 8.37 -10.63
CA ARG A 152 -5.08 8.81 -10.63
C ARG A 152 -5.87 8.31 -11.84
N GLU A 153 -5.26 8.36 -13.01
CA GLU A 153 -5.94 7.94 -14.25
C GLU A 153 -6.16 6.43 -14.27
N GLU A 154 -5.15 5.67 -13.86
CA GLU A 154 -5.22 4.21 -13.74
C GLU A 154 -6.29 3.80 -12.72
N LEU A 155 -6.34 4.44 -11.56
CA LEU A 155 -7.36 4.23 -10.54
C LEU A 155 -8.75 4.62 -11.04
N GLY A 156 -8.87 5.66 -11.87
CA GLY A 156 -10.13 6.08 -12.49
C GLY A 156 -10.75 5.04 -13.42
N ARG A 157 -9.95 4.13 -13.96
CA ARG A 157 -10.44 2.97 -14.74
C ARG A 157 -11.03 1.88 -13.85
N LEU A 158 -10.57 1.79 -12.60
CA LEU A 158 -10.97 0.76 -11.63
C LEU A 158 -12.14 1.20 -10.75
N GLY A 159 -12.25 2.50 -10.45
CA GLY A 159 -13.23 3.04 -9.53
C GLY A 159 -13.61 4.48 -9.78
N GLU A 160 -14.34 5.07 -8.86
CA GLU A 160 -14.67 6.50 -8.86
C GLU A 160 -13.66 7.24 -7.96
N VAL A 161 -12.87 8.16 -8.57
CA VAL A 161 -11.74 8.81 -7.89
C VAL A 161 -12.11 10.22 -7.45
N TYR A 162 -11.93 10.48 -6.18
CA TYR A 162 -12.02 11.77 -5.50
C TYR A 162 -10.64 12.19 -5.02
N CYS A 163 -10.37 13.49 -4.99
CA CYS A 163 -9.06 14.00 -4.58
C CYS A 163 -9.19 15.14 -3.58
N THR A 164 -8.22 15.25 -2.69
CA THR A 164 -7.98 16.41 -1.84
C THR A 164 -6.51 16.80 -1.93
N THR A 165 -6.22 18.10 -1.96
CA THR A 165 -4.84 18.59 -1.88
C THR A 165 -4.75 19.72 -0.87
N ASP A 166 -3.65 19.74 -0.08
CA ASP A 166 -3.46 20.76 0.95
C ASP A 166 -3.44 22.19 0.36
N ASN A 167 -3.03 22.33 -0.91
CA ASN A 167 -2.97 23.62 -1.60
C ASN A 167 -4.17 23.90 -2.53
N GLY A 168 -5.12 22.97 -2.64
CA GLY A 168 -6.33 23.13 -3.48
C GLY A 168 -6.12 23.04 -4.99
N GLU A 169 -4.94 22.61 -5.47
CA GLU A 169 -4.68 22.48 -6.93
C GLU A 169 -5.53 21.40 -7.59
N LEU A 170 -5.94 20.37 -6.85
CA LEU A 170 -6.73 19.26 -7.37
C LEU A 170 -7.76 18.80 -6.34
N GLY A 171 -9.02 18.74 -6.77
CA GLY A 171 -10.13 18.28 -5.94
C GLY A 171 -10.51 19.28 -4.84
N VAL A 172 -10.86 18.78 -3.66
CA VAL A 172 -11.21 19.61 -2.50
C VAL A 172 -9.93 20.13 -1.84
N HIS A 173 -9.91 21.43 -1.51
CA HIS A 173 -8.83 22.03 -0.72
C HIS A 173 -8.86 21.50 0.70
N GLY A 174 -7.77 20.93 1.17
CA GLY A 174 -7.62 20.39 2.51
C GLY A 174 -7.21 18.91 2.54
N ARG A 175 -7.50 18.24 3.64
CA ARG A 175 -7.16 16.84 3.92
C ARG A 175 -8.27 15.90 3.47
N VAL A 176 -8.02 14.61 3.40
CA VAL A 176 -9.03 13.59 3.07
C VAL A 176 -10.28 13.68 3.97
N THR A 177 -10.12 14.10 5.23
CA THR A 177 -11.21 14.30 6.18
C THR A 177 -12.12 15.48 5.85
N ASP A 178 -11.69 16.38 4.98
CA ASP A 178 -12.47 17.55 4.58
C ASP A 178 -13.39 17.24 3.40
N HIS A 179 -13.15 16.11 2.70
CA HIS A 179 -13.98 15.67 1.60
C HIS A 179 -15.31 15.11 2.09
N GLU A 180 -16.41 15.59 1.50
CA GLU A 180 -17.78 15.22 1.90
C GLU A 180 -18.06 13.71 1.76
N ILE A 181 -17.43 13.02 0.78
CA ILE A 181 -17.62 11.59 0.55
C ILE A 181 -17.32 10.75 1.77
N LEU A 182 -16.32 11.14 2.57
CA LEU A 182 -15.97 10.43 3.79
C LEU A 182 -17.04 10.60 4.89
N ARG A 183 -17.81 11.69 4.85
CA ARG A 183 -18.85 12.03 5.84
C ARG A 183 -20.25 11.59 5.42
N ALA A 184 -20.60 11.72 4.15
CA ALA A 184 -21.96 11.50 3.65
C ALA A 184 -22.13 10.24 2.80
N GLY A 185 -21.06 9.70 2.18
CA GLY A 185 -21.10 8.50 1.33
C GLY A 185 -21.59 7.27 2.08
N VAL A 186 -22.24 6.33 1.42
CA VAL A 186 -22.76 5.08 2.02
C VAL A 186 -21.80 3.93 1.66
N PHE A 187 -21.10 3.40 2.64
CA PHE A 187 -20.07 2.37 2.46
C PHE A 187 -20.29 1.20 3.42
N ASP A 188 -19.94 0.00 2.96
CA ASP A 188 -19.96 -1.21 3.78
C ASP A 188 -18.67 -1.32 4.60
N ARG A 189 -17.56 -0.81 4.04
CA ARG A 189 -16.25 -0.79 4.70
C ARG A 189 -15.37 0.34 4.15
N ILE A 190 -14.52 0.87 5.02
CA ILE A 190 -13.49 1.85 4.68
C ILE A 190 -12.12 1.18 4.82
N TYR A 191 -11.24 1.43 3.87
CA TYR A 191 -9.85 0.96 3.86
C TYR A 191 -8.94 2.16 3.78
N THR A 192 -7.86 2.17 4.54
CA THR A 192 -6.94 3.32 4.49
C THR A 192 -5.49 2.92 4.65
N CYS A 193 -4.63 3.61 3.89
CA CYS A 193 -3.17 3.53 4.00
C CYS A 193 -2.54 4.89 3.71
N GLY A 194 -1.50 5.23 4.45
CA GLY A 194 -0.76 6.48 4.32
C GLY A 194 -0.25 6.99 5.67
N PRO A 195 -0.03 8.30 5.83
CA PRO A 195 0.45 8.87 7.09
C PRO A 195 -0.42 8.47 8.28
N ARG A 196 0.20 8.07 9.40
CA ARG A 196 -0.51 7.57 10.59
C ARG A 196 -1.63 8.52 11.05
N VAL A 197 -1.34 9.83 11.08
CA VAL A 197 -2.35 10.85 11.46
C VAL A 197 -3.57 10.85 10.53
N MET A 198 -3.37 10.61 9.23
CA MET A 198 -4.45 10.49 8.26
C MET A 198 -5.29 9.24 8.51
N MET A 199 -4.65 8.09 8.67
CA MET A 199 -5.33 6.81 8.91
C MET A 199 -6.16 6.85 10.20
N LEU A 200 -5.61 7.41 11.30
CA LEU A 200 -6.33 7.57 12.56
C LEU A 200 -7.53 8.52 12.44
N ALA A 201 -7.40 9.60 11.67
CA ALA A 201 -8.50 10.53 11.42
C ALA A 201 -9.64 9.88 10.60
N VAL A 202 -9.29 9.11 9.55
CA VAL A 202 -10.24 8.31 8.77
C VAL A 202 -10.92 7.26 9.64
N ALA A 203 -10.15 6.52 10.44
CA ALA A 203 -10.66 5.51 11.37
C ALA A 203 -11.65 6.11 12.39
N LYS A 204 -11.36 7.31 12.92
CA LYS A 204 -12.26 8.03 13.84
C LYS A 204 -13.60 8.37 13.17
N ILE A 205 -13.58 8.85 11.93
CA ILE A 205 -14.81 9.15 11.19
C ILE A 205 -15.59 7.86 10.90
N ALA A 206 -14.92 6.79 10.49
CA ALA A 206 -15.53 5.48 10.25
C ALA A 206 -16.25 4.97 11.51
N GLU A 207 -15.58 5.04 12.68
CA GLU A 207 -16.15 4.65 13.98
C GLU A 207 -17.38 5.47 14.36
N GLN A 208 -17.32 6.80 14.19
CA GLN A 208 -18.47 7.70 14.47
C GLN A 208 -19.68 7.37 13.58
N ARG A 209 -19.44 6.81 12.41
CA ARG A 209 -20.47 6.40 11.44
C ARG A 209 -20.89 4.94 11.58
N GLY A 210 -20.30 4.17 12.51
CA GLY A 210 -20.56 2.75 12.67
C GLY A 210 -20.09 1.88 11.50
N ILE A 211 -19.14 2.38 10.67
CA ILE A 211 -18.59 1.66 9.53
C ILE A 211 -17.28 0.98 9.95
N ASP A 212 -17.12 -0.29 9.58
CA ASP A 212 -15.85 -0.98 9.79
C ASP A 212 -14.74 -0.37 8.94
N CYS A 213 -13.56 -0.22 9.56
CA CYS A 213 -12.39 0.35 8.89
C CYS A 213 -11.17 -0.54 9.07
N GLU A 214 -10.49 -0.83 7.96
CA GLU A 214 -9.19 -1.50 7.95
C GLU A 214 -8.09 -0.51 7.63
N VAL A 215 -7.00 -0.56 8.41
CA VAL A 215 -5.83 0.28 8.24
C VAL A 215 -4.63 -0.59 7.86
N SER A 216 -3.81 -0.13 6.93
CA SER A 216 -2.53 -0.77 6.60
C SER A 216 -1.40 0.03 7.20
N LEU A 217 -0.78 -0.49 8.28
CA LEU A 217 0.25 0.19 9.03
C LEU A 217 1.61 0.12 8.32
N GLU A 218 2.39 1.19 8.48
CA GLU A 218 3.78 1.29 8.02
C GLU A 218 4.70 1.41 9.24
N ASN A 219 5.31 0.30 9.67
CA ASN A 219 6.27 0.27 10.75
C ASN A 219 7.70 0.04 10.23
N SER A 220 8.70 0.52 10.96
CA SER A 220 10.09 0.16 10.68
C SER A 220 10.27 -1.36 10.75
N MET A 221 10.93 -1.93 9.75
CA MET A 221 11.12 -3.38 9.67
C MET A 221 12.58 -3.72 9.41
N ALA A 222 13.05 -4.82 10.02
CA ALA A 222 14.33 -5.42 9.71
C ALA A 222 14.15 -6.78 9.02
N CYS A 223 13.64 -7.82 9.72
CA CYS A 223 13.59 -9.18 9.18
C CYS A 223 12.37 -9.45 8.27
N GLY A 224 11.22 -8.83 8.50
CA GLY A 224 9.98 -9.08 7.78
C GLY A 224 9.30 -10.43 8.05
N ILE A 225 9.82 -11.23 9.01
CA ILE A 225 9.38 -12.61 9.28
C ILE A 225 9.01 -12.88 10.75
N GLY A 226 8.89 -11.82 11.58
CA GLY A 226 8.50 -11.94 12.99
C GLY A 226 9.62 -12.25 13.98
N ALA A 227 10.89 -12.37 13.53
CA ALA A 227 11.98 -12.81 14.39
C ALA A 227 12.66 -11.69 15.20
N CYS A 228 12.75 -10.46 14.66
CA CYS A 228 13.53 -9.38 15.26
C CYS A 228 12.73 -8.43 16.16
N LEU A 229 11.40 -8.51 16.15
CA LEU A 229 10.47 -7.66 16.91
C LEU A 229 10.59 -6.15 16.64
N CYS A 230 11.27 -5.75 15.56
CA CYS A 230 11.48 -4.34 15.21
C CYS A 230 10.16 -3.63 14.81
N CYS A 231 9.21 -4.37 14.24
CA CYS A 231 7.95 -3.84 13.70
C CYS A 231 6.76 -3.99 14.66
N VAL A 232 7.01 -4.16 15.96
CA VAL A 232 5.95 -4.36 16.94
C VAL A 232 5.06 -3.12 17.05
N GLU A 233 3.76 -3.34 17.06
CA GLU A 233 2.70 -2.38 17.36
C GLU A 233 1.94 -2.86 18.61
N ASP A 234 1.64 -1.95 19.54
CA ASP A 234 0.84 -2.28 20.73
C ASP A 234 -0.65 -2.12 20.41
N LEU A 235 -1.31 -3.24 20.22
CA LEU A 235 -2.72 -3.30 19.83
C LEU A 235 -3.66 -3.50 21.03
N ILE A 236 -4.82 -2.86 20.98
CA ILE A 236 -5.86 -3.01 22.00
C ILE A 236 -6.32 -4.46 22.08
N GLY A 237 -6.20 -5.06 23.27
CA GLY A 237 -6.62 -6.45 23.55
C GLY A 237 -5.69 -7.54 23.00
N GLN A 238 -4.66 -7.18 22.22
CA GLN A 238 -3.68 -8.13 21.68
C GLN A 238 -2.25 -7.89 22.18
N GLY A 239 -1.98 -6.67 22.70
CA GLY A 239 -0.64 -6.28 23.16
C GLY A 239 0.35 -6.16 21.99
N ASN A 240 1.62 -6.40 22.28
CA ASN A 240 2.72 -6.27 21.33
C ASN A 240 2.60 -7.25 20.17
N THR A 241 2.26 -6.77 18.98
CA THR A 241 1.96 -7.57 17.78
C THR A 241 2.93 -7.23 16.66
N CYS A 242 3.49 -8.25 16.00
CA CYS A 242 4.42 -8.05 14.88
C CYS A 242 3.67 -7.66 13.60
N VAL A 243 3.82 -6.41 13.15
CA VAL A 243 3.17 -5.91 11.92
C VAL A 243 3.58 -6.71 10.67
N CYS A 244 4.79 -7.26 10.62
CA CYS A 244 5.26 -8.01 9.45
C CYS A 244 4.65 -9.41 9.30
N THR A 245 4.02 -9.97 10.36
CA THR A 245 3.41 -11.32 10.32
C THR A 245 1.91 -11.29 10.54
N GLU A 246 1.43 -10.52 11.52
CA GLU A 246 0.02 -10.40 11.86
C GLU A 246 -0.68 -9.26 11.10
N GLY A 247 0.08 -8.20 10.74
CA GLY A 247 -0.33 -7.10 9.88
C GLY A 247 0.24 -7.24 8.46
N PRO A 248 0.33 -6.16 7.70
CA PRO A 248 0.15 -4.75 8.09
C PRO A 248 -1.32 -4.32 8.22
N VAL A 249 -2.27 -5.12 7.73
CA VAL A 249 -3.69 -4.79 7.74
C VAL A 249 -4.30 -5.20 9.07
N PHE A 250 -4.93 -4.22 9.73
CA PHE A 250 -5.64 -4.40 11.00
C PHE A 250 -7.00 -3.71 10.99
N ASN A 251 -7.95 -4.23 11.76
CA ASN A 251 -9.15 -3.47 12.08
C ASN A 251 -8.75 -2.23 12.89
N SER A 252 -9.23 -1.07 12.49
CA SER A 252 -8.86 0.22 13.10
C SER A 252 -9.22 0.33 14.59
N ARG A 253 -10.17 -0.48 15.08
CA ARG A 253 -10.55 -0.54 16.51
C ARG A 253 -9.46 -1.13 17.39
N LEU A 254 -8.51 -1.86 16.81
CA LEU A 254 -7.36 -2.42 17.53
C LEU A 254 -6.21 -1.43 17.70
N ILE A 255 -6.21 -0.33 16.93
CA ILE A 255 -5.13 0.66 16.93
C ILE A 255 -5.33 1.65 18.07
N LYS A 256 -4.30 1.83 18.89
CA LYS A 256 -4.30 2.90 19.90
C LYS A 256 -4.28 4.26 19.23
N LYS A 257 -5.12 5.17 19.74
CA LYS A 257 -5.37 6.49 19.13
C LYS A 257 -4.66 7.62 19.90
N ASP A 258 -3.63 7.25 20.66
CA ASP A 258 -2.85 8.20 21.48
C ASP A 258 -2.05 9.18 20.64
#